data_4e000af5dcd72b165147b51c8ef0cf04
#
_entry.id   4e000af5dcd72b165147b51c8ef0cf04
#
_cell.length_a   1.000
_cell.length_b   1.000
_cell.length_c   1.000
_cell.angle_alpha   90.00
_cell.angle_beta   90.00
_cell.angle_gamma   90.00
#
_symmetry.space_group_name_H-M   'P 1'
#
loop_
_entity.id
_entity.type
_entity.pdbx_description
1 polymer ?
#
loop_
_entity_poly.entity_id
_entity_poly.type
_entity_poly.pdbx_seq_one_letter_code
_entity_poly.pdbx_strand_id
1 'polypeptide(L)'
;ADEAALEVALTIADHANATGTAETSEVRVLCLGPASADDVLRDALAAGATSAVRVDASTELDSQVVAVALAEHLGDRDLVVCGDYSLDRGTGSVPAFLADELSSAQALGLLEVRVPADNTSSALRVVRRLDGGRREILDVVAPAVLSVEGSAASLRRASLAASLAARTAPIETVRGPH
;
A
#
# COMPACT_ATOMS: atom_id res chain seq x y z
N ALA A 1 10.15 0.14 -3.65
CA ALA A 1 9.42 0.04 -2.36
C ALA A 1 7.93 -0.25 -2.61
N ASP A 2 7.30 0.39 -3.59
CA ASP A 2 5.85 0.21 -3.86
C ASP A 2 5.46 -1.22 -4.24
N GLU A 3 6.30 -1.93 -5.00
CA GLU A 3 6.08 -3.36 -5.29
C GLU A 3 6.10 -4.21 -4.00
N ALA A 4 7.00 -3.91 -3.07
CA ALA A 4 7.05 -4.58 -1.78
C ALA A 4 5.80 -4.26 -0.94
N ALA A 5 5.32 -3.02 -0.99
CA ALA A 5 4.09 -2.61 -0.32
C ALA A 5 2.87 -3.37 -0.87
N LEU A 6 2.78 -3.50 -2.19
CA LEU A 6 1.73 -4.27 -2.85
C LEU A 6 1.76 -5.74 -2.42
N GLU A 7 2.94 -6.39 -2.42
CA GLU A 7 3.04 -7.79 -1.98
C GLU A 7 2.65 -7.98 -0.52
N VAL A 8 3.04 -7.05 0.36
CA VAL A 8 2.63 -7.07 1.76
C VAL A 8 1.10 -6.97 1.89
N ALA A 9 0.48 -6.03 1.17
CA ALA A 9 -0.97 -5.88 1.19
C ALA A 9 -1.69 -7.14 0.68
N LEU A 10 -1.22 -7.72 -0.44
CA LEU A 10 -1.77 -8.96 -0.99
C LEU A 10 -1.61 -10.14 -0.01
N THR A 11 -0.46 -10.26 0.65
CA THR A 11 -0.20 -11.31 1.64
C THR A 11 -1.14 -11.20 2.83
N ILE A 12 -1.39 -9.99 3.33
CA ILE A 12 -2.33 -9.75 4.43
C ILE A 12 -3.76 -10.14 4.00
N ALA A 13 -4.19 -9.70 2.82
CA ALA A 13 -5.52 -10.01 2.30
C ALA A 13 -5.72 -11.52 2.05
N ASP A 14 -4.73 -12.19 1.45
CA ASP A 14 -4.76 -13.64 1.23
C ASP A 14 -4.90 -14.40 2.55
N HIS A 15 -4.15 -13.98 3.58
CA HIS A 15 -4.25 -14.61 4.90
C HIS A 15 -5.63 -14.41 5.53
N ALA A 16 -6.16 -13.19 5.52
CA ALA A 16 -7.48 -12.88 6.07
C ALA A 16 -8.59 -13.67 5.35
N ASN A 17 -8.51 -13.79 4.02
CA ASN A 17 -9.46 -14.58 3.22
C ASN A 17 -9.33 -16.09 3.51
N ALA A 18 -8.11 -16.61 3.69
CA ALA A 18 -7.87 -18.02 3.99
C ALA A 18 -8.33 -18.43 5.39
N THR A 19 -8.26 -17.52 6.36
CA THR A 19 -8.63 -17.78 7.76
C THR A 19 -10.08 -17.42 8.09
N GLY A 20 -10.79 -16.78 7.15
CA GLY A 20 -12.19 -16.35 7.36
C GLY A 20 -12.33 -15.27 8.44
N THR A 21 -11.28 -14.50 8.68
CA THR A 21 -11.30 -13.38 9.64
C THR A 21 -12.05 -12.16 9.12
N ALA A 22 -12.29 -12.12 7.83
CA ALA A 22 -13.13 -11.12 7.15
C ALA A 22 -14.06 -11.81 6.16
N GLU A 23 -15.19 -11.18 5.80
CA GLU A 23 -16.08 -11.70 4.76
C GLU A 23 -15.35 -11.76 3.40
N THR A 24 -14.63 -10.72 3.05
CA THR A 24 -13.73 -10.67 1.89
C THR A 24 -12.75 -9.52 2.12
N SER A 25 -11.47 -9.81 2.07
CA SER A 25 -10.43 -8.77 2.08
C SER A 25 -10.09 -8.38 0.67
N GLU A 26 -10.15 -7.11 0.37
CA GLU A 26 -9.85 -6.52 -0.93
C GLU A 26 -8.58 -5.68 -0.88
N VAL A 27 -7.81 -5.70 -1.96
CA VAL A 27 -6.65 -4.81 -2.14
C VAL A 27 -6.97 -3.81 -3.23
N ARG A 28 -7.18 -2.57 -2.84
CA ARG A 28 -7.36 -1.44 -3.74
C ARG A 28 -6.05 -0.67 -3.89
N VAL A 29 -5.62 -0.41 -5.12
CA VAL A 29 -4.40 0.35 -5.40
C VAL A 29 -4.76 1.76 -5.81
N LEU A 30 -4.09 2.74 -5.18
CA LEU A 30 -4.21 4.14 -5.54
C LEU A 30 -2.87 4.67 -6.04
N CYS A 31 -2.89 5.41 -7.13
CA CYS A 31 -1.72 6.11 -7.64
C CYS A 31 -2.11 7.54 -8.01
N LEU A 32 -1.35 8.52 -7.53
CA LEU A 32 -1.49 9.91 -7.97
C LEU A 32 -0.45 10.18 -9.06
N GLY A 33 -0.92 10.60 -10.22
CA GLY A 33 -0.03 10.88 -11.34
C GLY A 33 -0.76 11.04 -12.68
N PRO A 34 0.01 11.30 -13.74
CA PRO A 34 -0.52 11.45 -15.10
C PRO A 34 -1.00 10.10 -15.68
N ALA A 35 -1.59 10.13 -16.86
CA ALA A 35 -2.12 8.95 -17.54
C ALA A 35 -1.10 7.79 -17.71
N SER A 36 0.20 8.09 -17.77
CA SER A 36 1.25 7.06 -17.81
C SER A 36 1.34 6.20 -16.56
N ALA A 37 0.76 6.63 -15.43
CA ALA A 37 0.67 5.84 -14.22
C ALA A 37 -0.29 4.64 -14.35
N ASP A 38 -1.13 4.61 -15.39
CA ASP A 38 -2.02 3.48 -15.66
C ASP A 38 -1.25 2.17 -15.87
N ASP A 39 -0.03 2.21 -16.42
CA ASP A 39 0.79 1.00 -16.61
C ASP A 39 1.14 0.33 -15.29
N VAL A 40 1.54 1.13 -14.29
CA VAL A 40 1.84 0.64 -12.93
C VAL A 40 0.59 0.06 -12.26
N LEU A 41 -0.58 0.69 -12.44
CA LEU A 41 -1.85 0.20 -11.93
C LEU A 41 -2.28 -1.11 -12.60
N ARG A 42 -2.00 -1.27 -13.90
CA ARG A 42 -2.24 -2.54 -14.62
C ARG A 42 -1.35 -3.67 -14.12
N ASP A 43 -0.09 -3.38 -13.83
CA ASP A 43 0.82 -4.36 -13.23
C ASP A 43 0.35 -4.79 -11.83
N ALA A 44 -0.16 -3.85 -11.03
CA ALA A 44 -0.74 -4.15 -9.74
C ALA A 44 -2.01 -5.02 -9.83
N LEU A 45 -2.90 -4.74 -10.78
CA LEU A 45 -4.08 -5.57 -11.07
C LEU A 45 -3.66 -6.98 -11.53
N ALA A 46 -2.64 -7.07 -12.37
CA ALA A 46 -2.08 -8.35 -12.82
C ALA A 46 -1.49 -9.17 -11.66
N ALA A 47 -0.91 -8.52 -10.66
CA ALA A 47 -0.37 -9.15 -9.46
C ALA A 47 -1.45 -9.62 -8.48
N GLY A 48 -2.69 -9.14 -8.61
CA GLY A 48 -3.82 -9.58 -7.79
C GLY A 48 -4.58 -8.48 -7.05
N ALA A 49 -4.28 -7.21 -7.29
CA ALA A 49 -5.12 -6.13 -6.75
C ALA A 49 -6.57 -6.24 -7.28
N THR A 50 -7.53 -5.98 -6.43
CA THR A 50 -8.96 -6.11 -6.72
C THR A 50 -9.48 -4.95 -7.56
N SER A 51 -8.95 -3.76 -7.33
CA SER A 51 -9.32 -2.54 -8.05
C SER A 51 -8.19 -1.51 -8.07
N ALA A 52 -8.25 -0.60 -9.02
CA ALA A 52 -7.23 0.44 -9.22
C ALA A 52 -7.86 1.81 -9.45
N VAL A 53 -7.30 2.82 -8.82
CA VAL A 53 -7.72 4.21 -8.93
C VAL A 53 -6.52 5.07 -9.28
N ARG A 54 -6.64 5.90 -10.30
CA ARG A 54 -5.69 6.95 -10.60
C ARG A 54 -6.28 8.32 -10.22
N VAL A 55 -5.59 8.99 -9.33
CA VAL A 55 -5.84 10.41 -9.04
C VAL A 55 -5.05 11.23 -10.05
N ASP A 56 -5.76 11.83 -11.01
CA ASP A 56 -5.14 12.55 -12.11
C ASP A 56 -4.57 13.89 -11.64
N ALA A 57 -3.26 13.99 -11.60
CA ALA A 57 -2.55 15.16 -11.09
C ALA A 57 -1.14 15.28 -11.66
N SER A 58 -0.53 16.45 -11.46
CA SER A 58 0.88 16.68 -11.75
C SER A 58 1.78 15.90 -10.79
N THR A 59 2.97 15.51 -11.26
CA THR A 59 4.01 14.87 -10.43
C THR A 59 4.79 15.87 -9.56
N GLU A 60 4.57 17.18 -9.70
CA GLU A 60 5.34 18.22 -9.00
C GLU A 60 4.69 18.68 -7.67
N LEU A 61 3.75 17.91 -7.15
CA LEU A 61 3.04 18.24 -5.91
C LEU A 61 3.87 17.91 -4.65
N ASP A 62 3.72 18.73 -3.62
CA ASP A 62 4.33 18.44 -2.32
C ASP A 62 3.72 17.19 -1.68
N SER A 63 4.51 16.50 -0.85
CA SER A 63 4.09 15.25 -0.21
C SER A 63 2.83 15.39 0.63
N GLN A 64 2.61 16.54 1.28
CA GLN A 64 1.39 16.79 2.04
C GLN A 64 0.18 16.89 1.10
N VAL A 65 0.30 17.61 -0.01
CA VAL A 65 -0.78 17.74 -1.02
C VAL A 65 -1.11 16.37 -1.61
N VAL A 66 -0.10 15.56 -1.89
CA VAL A 66 -0.28 14.17 -2.36
C VAL A 66 -1.04 13.34 -1.32
N ALA A 67 -0.67 13.43 -0.04
CA ALA A 67 -1.32 12.69 1.02
C ALA A 67 -2.79 13.07 1.18
N VAL A 68 -3.11 14.37 1.21
CA VAL A 68 -4.49 14.87 1.27
C VAL A 68 -5.31 14.33 0.09
N ALA A 69 -4.79 14.46 -1.13
CA ALA A 69 -5.49 14.00 -2.33
C ALA A 69 -5.72 12.48 -2.34
N LEU A 70 -4.78 11.68 -1.84
CA LEU A 70 -4.96 10.24 -1.72
C LEU A 70 -5.96 9.89 -0.61
N ALA A 71 -5.91 10.60 0.54
CA ALA A 71 -6.79 10.35 1.68
C ALA A 71 -8.28 10.51 1.31
N GLU A 72 -8.63 11.48 0.45
CA GLU A 72 -9.99 11.70 -0.05
C GLU A 72 -10.58 10.46 -0.75
N HIS A 73 -9.73 9.57 -1.28
CA HIS A 73 -10.14 8.40 -2.06
C HIS A 73 -9.88 7.06 -1.34
N LEU A 74 -9.31 7.08 -0.15
CA LEU A 74 -9.06 5.87 0.63
C LEU A 74 -10.32 5.35 1.32
N GLY A 75 -11.22 6.24 1.79
CA GLY A 75 -12.42 5.87 2.54
C GLY A 75 -12.08 5.15 3.86
N ASP A 76 -13.03 4.40 4.39
CA ASP A 76 -12.84 3.59 5.59
C ASP A 76 -12.02 2.35 5.25
N ARG A 77 -10.70 2.42 5.46
CA ARG A 77 -9.76 1.31 5.24
C ARG A 77 -9.13 0.88 6.55
N ASP A 78 -9.00 -0.43 6.72
CA ASP A 78 -8.33 -0.98 7.90
C ASP A 78 -6.83 -0.70 7.84
N LEU A 79 -6.21 -0.90 6.69
CA LEU A 79 -4.78 -0.72 6.48
C LEU A 79 -4.49 0.04 5.19
N VAL A 80 -3.55 0.95 5.26
CA VAL A 80 -2.91 1.59 4.10
C VAL A 80 -1.45 1.18 4.09
N VAL A 81 -0.98 0.58 3.01
CA VAL A 81 0.42 0.14 2.88
C VAL A 81 1.08 0.91 1.75
N CYS A 82 2.17 1.60 2.06
CA CYS A 82 2.94 2.41 1.12
C CYS A 82 4.38 1.89 1.03
N GLY A 83 5.08 2.23 -0.06
CA GLY A 83 6.54 2.20 -0.05
C GLY A 83 7.09 3.26 0.89
N ASP A 84 8.24 3.00 1.50
CA ASP A 84 8.92 3.96 2.39
C ASP A 84 9.66 5.05 1.61
N TYR A 85 9.89 4.84 0.33
CA TYR A 85 10.71 5.72 -0.49
C TYR A 85 10.25 5.72 -1.94
N SER A 86 9.94 6.88 -2.49
CA SER A 86 9.64 7.04 -3.91
C SER A 86 10.92 7.27 -4.73
N LEU A 87 10.99 6.70 -5.93
CA LEU A 87 12.14 6.83 -6.81
C LEU A 87 12.26 8.21 -7.46
N ASP A 88 11.17 8.95 -7.55
CA ASP A 88 11.10 10.27 -8.19
C ASP A 88 11.56 11.40 -7.26
N ARG A 89 11.02 11.51 -6.07
CA ARG A 89 11.30 12.62 -5.13
C ARG A 89 12.06 12.22 -3.87
N GLY A 90 12.04 10.95 -3.51
CA GLY A 90 12.84 10.39 -2.43
C GLY A 90 12.57 10.93 -1.03
N THR A 91 11.41 11.55 -0.79
CA THR A 91 11.12 12.19 0.50
C THR A 91 10.67 11.22 1.58
N GLY A 92 10.02 10.11 1.21
CA GLY A 92 9.47 9.12 2.15
C GLY A 92 8.42 9.67 3.14
N SER A 93 7.92 10.89 2.91
CA SER A 93 7.07 11.58 3.89
C SER A 93 5.56 11.42 3.65
N VAL A 94 5.14 10.98 2.47
CA VAL A 94 3.72 10.77 2.14
C VAL A 94 3.02 9.84 3.14
N PRO A 95 3.58 8.70 3.57
CA PRO A 95 2.91 7.83 4.53
C PRO A 95 2.65 8.49 5.89
N ALA A 96 3.57 9.34 6.35
CA ALA A 96 3.40 10.08 7.61
C ALA A 96 2.26 11.11 7.51
N PHE A 97 2.20 11.87 6.41
CA PHE A 97 1.09 12.81 6.17
C PHE A 97 -0.24 12.08 5.98
N LEU A 98 -0.25 10.92 5.32
CA LEU A 98 -1.45 10.09 5.20
C LEU A 98 -1.97 9.63 6.56
N ALA A 99 -1.08 9.21 7.47
CA ALA A 99 -1.48 8.80 8.81
C ALA A 99 -2.12 9.94 9.59
N ASP A 100 -1.60 11.16 9.45
CA ASP A 100 -2.16 12.37 10.05
C ASP A 100 -3.56 12.68 9.48
N GLU A 101 -3.67 12.75 8.15
CA GLU A 101 -4.95 13.04 7.46
C GLU A 101 -6.05 12.02 7.80
N LEU A 102 -5.67 10.75 7.93
CA LEU A 102 -6.59 9.66 8.27
C LEU A 102 -6.82 9.51 9.78
N SER A 103 -6.14 10.30 10.62
CA SER A 103 -6.13 10.14 12.10
C SER A 103 -5.86 8.70 12.52
N SER A 104 -4.96 8.02 11.82
CA SER A 104 -4.63 6.60 11.99
C SER A 104 -3.29 6.41 12.69
N ALA A 105 -3.11 5.24 13.30
CA ALA A 105 -1.79 4.83 13.77
C ALA A 105 -0.81 4.71 12.59
N GLN A 106 0.50 4.85 12.86
CA GLN A 106 1.52 4.72 11.84
C GLN A 106 2.67 3.80 12.28
N ALA A 107 3.18 3.01 11.33
CA ALA A 107 4.40 2.24 11.49
C ALA A 107 5.21 2.33 10.18
N LEU A 108 6.30 3.10 10.23
CA LEU A 108 7.02 3.53 9.03
C LEU A 108 8.44 2.93 8.95
N GLY A 109 8.92 2.72 7.71
CA GLY A 109 10.24 2.19 7.42
C GLY A 109 10.39 0.72 7.86
N LEU A 110 9.40 -0.10 7.53
CA LEU A 110 9.34 -1.48 7.96
C LEU A 110 10.23 -2.38 7.10
N LEU A 111 11.05 -3.18 7.76
CA LEU A 111 11.85 -4.25 7.15
C LEU A 111 11.04 -5.53 6.97
N GLU A 112 10.02 -5.72 7.81
CA GLU A 112 9.25 -6.95 7.87
C GLU A 112 7.84 -6.69 8.40
N VAL A 113 6.87 -7.35 7.78
CA VAL A 113 5.47 -7.39 8.23
C VAL A 113 5.05 -8.85 8.31
N ARG A 114 4.66 -9.28 9.50
CA ARG A 114 4.21 -10.66 9.75
C ARG A 114 2.75 -10.66 10.13
N VAL A 115 1.98 -11.46 9.43
CA VAL A 115 0.61 -11.78 9.81
C VAL A 115 0.65 -12.88 10.89
N PRO A 116 -0.11 -12.77 11.99
CA PRO A 116 -0.16 -13.81 12.99
C PRO A 116 -0.59 -15.16 12.38
N ALA A 117 0.10 -16.23 12.74
CA ALA A 117 -0.21 -17.58 12.23
C ALA A 117 -1.50 -18.16 12.86
N ASP A 118 -1.90 -17.63 14.00
CA ASP A 118 -3.10 -18.00 14.73
C ASP A 118 -4.10 -16.85 14.75
N ASN A 119 -5.36 -17.14 14.64
CA ASN A 119 -6.45 -16.14 14.68
C ASN A 119 -6.66 -15.53 16.07
N THR A 120 -5.67 -15.63 16.97
CA THR A 120 -5.78 -15.16 18.37
C THR A 120 -5.48 -13.67 18.51
N SER A 121 -4.85 -13.04 17.50
CA SER A 121 -4.51 -11.62 17.50
C SER A 121 -4.89 -10.98 16.16
N SER A 122 -5.52 -9.81 16.22
CA SER A 122 -5.75 -8.95 15.05
C SER A 122 -4.54 -8.03 14.76
N ALA A 123 -3.49 -8.07 15.58
CA ALA A 123 -2.32 -7.22 15.43
C ALA A 123 -1.31 -7.82 14.45
N LEU A 124 -0.84 -7.00 13.51
CA LEU A 124 0.33 -7.33 12.68
C LEU A 124 1.59 -7.12 13.51
N ARG A 125 2.50 -8.10 13.48
CA ARG A 125 3.83 -7.92 14.05
C ARG A 125 4.79 -7.39 13.00
N VAL A 126 5.36 -6.21 13.26
CA VAL A 126 6.21 -5.52 12.30
C VAL A 126 7.59 -5.23 12.90
N VAL A 127 8.60 -5.15 12.04
CA VAL A 127 9.98 -4.86 12.44
C VAL A 127 10.46 -3.65 11.66
N ARG A 128 10.99 -2.64 12.37
CA ARG A 128 11.68 -1.52 11.75
C ARG A 128 13.12 -1.39 12.21
N ARG A 129 13.92 -0.72 11.40
CA ARG A 129 15.31 -0.41 11.71
C ARG A 129 15.37 0.83 12.60
N LEU A 130 16.26 0.81 13.56
CA LEU A 130 16.69 1.96 14.35
C LEU A 130 18.18 2.21 14.15
N ASP A 131 18.63 3.39 14.56
CA ASP A 131 20.03 3.76 14.53
C ASP A 131 20.93 2.78 15.27
N GLY A 132 22.16 2.63 14.80
CA GLY A 132 23.14 1.71 15.37
C GLY A 132 22.83 0.23 15.12
N GLY A 133 22.06 -0.10 14.08
CA GLY A 133 21.74 -1.47 13.69
C GLY A 133 20.73 -2.16 14.60
N ARG A 134 20.12 -1.43 15.51
CA ARG A 134 19.04 -1.94 16.37
C ARG A 134 17.79 -2.18 15.56
N ARG A 135 16.93 -3.07 16.06
CA ARG A 135 15.60 -3.32 15.49
C ARG A 135 14.55 -3.11 16.57
N GLU A 136 13.43 -2.56 16.17
CA GLU A 136 12.25 -2.44 17.00
C GLU A 136 11.15 -3.35 16.45
N ILE A 137 10.49 -4.06 17.35
CA ILE A 137 9.36 -4.93 17.05
C ILE A 137 8.13 -4.22 17.60
N LEU A 138 7.13 -4.04 16.76
CA LEU A 138 5.86 -3.41 17.12
C LEU A 138 4.71 -4.37 16.80
N ASP A 139 3.66 -4.31 17.60
CA ASP A 139 2.37 -4.91 17.27
C ASP A 139 1.43 -3.78 16.83
N VAL A 140 0.96 -3.85 15.58
CA VAL A 140 0.14 -2.81 14.94
C VAL A 140 -1.27 -3.33 14.77
N VAL A 141 -2.23 -2.56 15.26
CA VAL A 141 -3.67 -2.82 15.13
C VAL A 141 -4.28 -1.81 14.16
N ALA A 142 -5.17 -2.26 13.30
CA ALA A 142 -5.94 -1.40 12.41
C ALA A 142 -6.89 -0.45 13.20
N PRO A 143 -7.19 0.78 12.70
CA PRO A 143 -6.71 1.30 11.44
C PRO A 143 -5.27 1.83 11.52
N ALA A 144 -4.47 1.58 10.49
CA ALA A 144 -3.06 2.01 10.48
C ALA A 144 -2.53 2.29 9.07
N VAL A 145 -1.54 3.20 8.99
CA VAL A 145 -0.72 3.42 7.81
C VAL A 145 0.66 2.79 8.03
N LEU A 146 1.05 1.93 7.12
CA LEU A 146 2.35 1.25 7.10
C LEU A 146 3.19 1.78 5.96
N SER A 147 4.51 1.93 6.15
CA SER A 147 5.42 2.02 5.01
C SER A 147 6.51 0.95 5.11
N VAL A 148 6.82 0.35 3.98
CA VAL A 148 7.77 -0.79 3.93
C VAL A 148 8.96 -0.48 3.04
N GLU A 149 10.16 -0.93 3.47
CA GLU A 149 11.35 -0.87 2.63
C GLU A 149 11.19 -1.81 1.42
N GLY A 150 11.88 -1.50 0.33
CA GLY A 150 11.85 -2.34 -0.88
C GLY A 150 12.36 -3.77 -0.65
N SER A 151 13.11 -4.00 0.44
CA SER A 151 13.59 -5.32 0.85
C SER A 151 12.61 -6.15 1.66
N ALA A 152 11.48 -5.57 2.08
CA ALA A 152 10.50 -6.23 2.95
C ALA A 152 9.80 -7.41 2.26
N ALA A 153 9.56 -7.33 0.96
CA ALA A 153 8.96 -8.37 0.16
C ALA A 153 9.37 -8.26 -1.30
N SER A 154 9.19 -9.36 -2.05
CA SER A 154 9.33 -9.37 -3.51
C SER A 154 7.96 -9.62 -4.13
N LEU A 155 7.54 -8.74 -5.02
CA LEU A 155 6.24 -8.86 -5.68
C LEU A 155 6.13 -10.19 -6.43
N ARG A 156 5.02 -10.87 -6.21
CA ARG A 156 4.67 -12.11 -6.90
C ARG A 156 4.58 -11.91 -8.41
N ARG A 157 4.91 -12.95 -9.17
CA ARG A 157 4.79 -12.89 -10.63
C ARG A 157 3.33 -13.10 -11.03
N ALA A 158 2.84 -12.19 -11.86
CA ALA A 158 1.55 -12.36 -12.50
C ALA A 158 1.58 -13.52 -13.50
N SER A 159 0.49 -14.29 -13.59
CA SER A 159 0.32 -15.26 -14.67
C SER A 159 0.07 -14.55 -16.01
N LEU A 160 0.35 -15.22 -17.12
CA LEU A 160 0.04 -14.66 -18.45
C LEU A 160 -1.46 -14.31 -18.58
N ALA A 161 -2.33 -15.16 -18.03
CA ALA A 161 -3.78 -14.93 -18.07
C ALA A 161 -4.16 -13.67 -17.27
N ALA A 162 -3.59 -13.48 -16.07
CA ALA A 162 -3.82 -12.29 -15.25
C ALA A 162 -3.28 -11.03 -15.94
N SER A 163 -2.09 -11.09 -16.53
CA SER A 163 -1.51 -9.97 -17.27
C SER A 163 -2.36 -9.57 -18.49
N LEU A 164 -2.92 -10.55 -19.22
CA LEU A 164 -3.82 -10.26 -20.33
C LEU A 164 -5.14 -9.66 -19.87
N ALA A 165 -5.72 -10.16 -18.79
CA ALA A 165 -6.95 -9.62 -18.20
C ALA A 165 -6.75 -8.17 -17.69
N ALA A 166 -5.64 -7.88 -17.05
CA ALA A 166 -5.31 -6.56 -16.52
C ALA A 166 -5.18 -5.49 -17.63
N ARG A 167 -4.84 -5.87 -18.86
CA ARG A 167 -4.75 -4.91 -19.98
C ARG A 167 -6.05 -4.19 -20.29
N THR A 168 -7.18 -4.83 -20.05
CA THR A 168 -8.52 -4.31 -20.33
C THR A 168 -9.32 -4.04 -19.05
N ALA A 169 -8.75 -4.32 -17.89
CA ALA A 169 -9.39 -4.06 -16.61
C ALA A 169 -9.66 -2.56 -16.45
N PRO A 170 -10.80 -2.18 -15.87
CA PRO A 170 -11.10 -0.78 -15.64
C PRO A 170 -10.15 -0.18 -14.60
N ILE A 171 -9.67 1.04 -14.88
CA ILE A 171 -8.99 1.88 -13.92
C ILE A 171 -9.89 3.09 -13.69
N GLU A 172 -10.34 3.27 -12.48
CA GLU A 172 -11.09 4.45 -12.10
C GLU A 172 -10.17 5.66 -12.16
N THR A 173 -10.59 6.71 -12.85
CA THR A 173 -9.83 7.97 -12.90
C THR A 173 -10.63 9.06 -12.21
N VAL A 174 -10.05 9.64 -11.17
CA VAL A 174 -10.62 10.75 -10.42
C VAL A 174 -9.76 11.99 -10.58
N ARG A 175 -10.37 13.15 -10.42
CA ARG A 175 -9.66 14.43 -10.56
C ARG A 175 -8.88 14.70 -9.28
N GLY A 176 -7.60 15.00 -9.41
CA GLY A 176 -6.73 15.42 -8.33
C GLY A 176 -6.45 16.92 -8.32
N PRO A 177 -5.58 17.37 -7.40
CA PRO A 177 -5.14 18.76 -7.34
C PRO A 177 -4.32 19.14 -8.58
N HIS A 178 -4.43 20.42 -8.97
CA HIS A 178 -3.72 21.01 -10.10
C HIS A 178 -2.79 22.13 -9.65
#